data_8d268ccb07e0f664e1bc1bb77b172907
#
_entry.id   8d268ccb07e0f664e1bc1bb77b172907
#
_cell.length_a   1.000
_cell.length_b   1.000
_cell.length_c   1.000
_cell.angle_alpha   90.00
_cell.angle_beta   90.00
_cell.angle_gamma   90.00
#
_symmetry.space_group_name_H-M   'P 1'
#
loop_
_entity.id
_entity.type
_entity.pdbx_description
1 polymer ?
#
loop_
_entity_poly.entity_id
_entity_poly.type
_entity_poly.pdbx_seq_one_letter_code
_entity_poly.pdbx_strand_id
1 'polypeptide(L)'
;MTSTGRMETFAIIGLGKVGSSIGCLLKQAGYNIVAVVDQSEETLRKNIVYTGGKPFSNPSEIDVDAACFIITTGDDQIQKACEELSPHLKADSVVIHMSGAGGLDLLQPARRAGAKTGSIHPLQTFSDIETAIGSLAGTVYGITVDPDLENWANRLVRAIGGVPFFVDNRDRALYHAAACIVSNYFVSLMY
;
A
#
# COMPACT_ATOMS: atom_id res chain seq x y z
N MET A 1 26.63 3.01 -8.95
CA MET A 1 25.50 3.45 -9.80
C MET A 1 24.24 3.05 -9.07
N THR A 2 23.58 3.99 -8.46
CA THR A 2 22.47 3.81 -7.51
C THR A 2 21.20 3.35 -8.25
N SER A 3 20.60 2.27 -7.81
CA SER A 3 19.36 1.62 -8.29
C SER A 3 18.10 2.47 -8.09
N THR A 4 18.20 3.79 -8.24
CA THR A 4 17.12 4.73 -7.93
C THR A 4 15.96 4.70 -8.93
N GLY A 5 16.21 4.33 -10.18
CA GLY A 5 15.17 4.40 -11.23
C GLY A 5 14.13 3.27 -11.19
N ARG A 6 14.46 2.12 -10.60
CA ARG A 6 13.55 0.96 -10.57
C ARG A 6 12.47 1.03 -9.49
N MET A 7 12.72 1.80 -8.40
CA MET A 7 11.76 1.99 -7.31
C MET A 7 10.76 3.14 -7.56
N GLU A 8 10.73 3.67 -8.78
CA GLU A 8 9.82 4.77 -9.17
C GLU A 8 8.55 4.27 -9.89
N THR A 9 8.46 2.94 -10.18
CA THR A 9 7.32 2.33 -10.86
C THR A 9 6.50 1.48 -9.90
N PHE A 10 5.19 1.73 -9.86
CA PHE A 10 4.27 1.10 -8.92
C PHE A 10 3.15 0.36 -9.63
N ALA A 11 2.76 -0.78 -9.07
CA ALA A 11 1.51 -1.46 -9.35
C ALA A 11 0.63 -1.43 -8.10
N ILE A 12 -0.65 -1.10 -8.23
CA ILE A 12 -1.60 -1.04 -7.12
C ILE A 12 -2.60 -2.18 -7.27
N ILE A 13 -2.73 -3.01 -6.24
CA ILE A 13 -3.61 -4.17 -6.20
C ILE A 13 -4.73 -3.90 -5.20
N GLY A 14 -5.94 -3.73 -5.72
CA GLY A 14 -7.10 -3.19 -5.02
C GLY A 14 -7.27 -1.70 -5.28
N LEU A 15 -8.13 -1.33 -6.22
CA LEU A 15 -8.38 0.08 -6.59
C LEU A 15 -9.60 0.67 -5.86
N GLY A 16 -9.80 0.23 -4.60
CA GLY A 16 -10.77 0.81 -3.69
C GLY A 16 -10.36 2.21 -3.19
N LYS A 17 -10.97 2.67 -2.10
CA LYS A 17 -10.71 4.01 -1.54
C LYS A 17 -9.24 4.21 -1.17
N VAL A 18 -8.62 3.24 -0.48
CA VAL A 18 -7.22 3.32 -0.07
C VAL A 18 -6.29 3.32 -1.28
N GLY A 19 -6.43 2.33 -2.17
CA GLY A 19 -5.56 2.19 -3.34
C GLY A 19 -5.63 3.39 -4.27
N SER A 20 -6.84 3.91 -4.52
CA SER A 20 -7.04 5.09 -5.37
C SER A 20 -6.44 6.35 -4.74
N SER A 21 -6.63 6.57 -3.43
CA SER A 21 -6.10 7.75 -2.74
C SER A 21 -4.57 7.72 -2.66
N ILE A 22 -3.99 6.60 -2.27
CA ILE A 22 -2.53 6.44 -2.21
C ILE A 22 -1.90 6.53 -3.60
N GLY A 23 -2.51 5.89 -4.60
CA GLY A 23 -2.03 5.97 -5.99
C GLY A 23 -2.08 7.39 -6.55
N CYS A 24 -3.12 8.16 -6.22
CA CYS A 24 -3.21 9.58 -6.57
C CYS A 24 -2.05 10.38 -5.95
N LEU A 25 -1.77 10.20 -4.66
CA LEU A 25 -0.69 10.89 -3.97
C LEU A 25 0.69 10.50 -4.51
N LEU A 26 0.90 9.20 -4.82
CA LEU A 26 2.13 8.75 -5.46
C LEU A 26 2.33 9.43 -6.82
N LYS A 27 1.28 9.49 -7.64
CA LYS A 27 1.33 10.18 -8.94
C LYS A 27 1.62 11.68 -8.78
N GLN A 28 1.01 12.35 -7.81
CA GLN A 28 1.28 13.76 -7.48
C GLN A 28 2.73 13.97 -7.02
N ALA A 29 3.29 13.01 -6.31
CA ALA A 29 4.70 13.01 -5.88
C ALA A 29 5.70 12.66 -7.01
N GLY A 30 5.22 12.41 -8.23
CA GLY A 30 6.05 12.15 -9.42
C GLY A 30 6.39 10.68 -9.66
N TYR A 31 5.80 9.76 -8.91
CA TYR A 31 5.94 8.32 -9.16
C TYR A 31 5.07 7.84 -10.32
N ASN A 32 5.53 6.82 -11.02
CA ASN A 32 4.82 6.25 -12.17
C ASN A 32 3.98 5.04 -11.77
N ILE A 33 2.66 5.14 -11.86
CA ILE A 33 1.76 4.00 -11.68
C ILE A 33 1.63 3.29 -13.03
N VAL A 34 2.22 2.10 -13.14
CA VAL A 34 2.25 1.32 -14.39
C VAL A 34 1.11 0.32 -14.52
N ALA A 35 0.59 -0.16 -13.38
CA ALA A 35 -0.52 -1.10 -13.34
C ALA A 35 -1.48 -0.79 -12.19
N VAL A 36 -2.76 -1.10 -12.40
CA VAL A 36 -3.80 -1.12 -11.38
C VAL A 36 -4.64 -2.38 -11.52
N VAL A 37 -4.96 -3.00 -10.41
CA VAL A 37 -5.70 -4.27 -10.37
C VAL A 37 -6.91 -4.14 -9.48
N ASP A 38 -8.06 -4.56 -9.97
CA ASP A 38 -9.27 -4.77 -9.15
C ASP A 38 -10.17 -5.80 -9.83
N GLN A 39 -10.80 -6.67 -9.03
CA GLN A 39 -11.73 -7.69 -9.55
C GLN A 39 -13.04 -7.08 -10.08
N SER A 40 -13.37 -5.87 -9.65
CA SER A 40 -14.54 -5.12 -10.10
C SER A 40 -14.17 -4.21 -11.28
N GLU A 41 -14.65 -4.56 -12.47
CA GLU A 41 -14.52 -3.71 -13.66
C GLU A 41 -15.12 -2.31 -13.45
N GLU A 42 -16.19 -2.22 -12.68
CA GLU A 42 -16.83 -0.94 -12.33
C GLU A 42 -15.86 -0.08 -11.50
N THR A 43 -15.22 -0.68 -10.48
CA THR A 43 -14.22 -0.01 -9.65
C THR A 43 -13.04 0.46 -10.50
N LEU A 44 -12.49 -0.40 -11.36
CA LEU A 44 -11.42 -0.04 -12.28
C LEU A 44 -11.81 1.15 -13.15
N ARG A 45 -12.93 1.07 -13.86
CA ARG A 45 -13.39 2.13 -14.76
C ARG A 45 -13.62 3.47 -14.04
N LYS A 46 -14.16 3.42 -12.82
CA LYS A 46 -14.47 4.61 -12.03
C LYS A 46 -13.23 5.26 -11.43
N ASN A 47 -12.31 4.45 -10.91
CA ASN A 47 -11.24 4.93 -10.04
C ASN A 47 -9.87 5.08 -10.74
N ILE A 48 -9.68 4.51 -11.93
CA ILE A 48 -8.42 4.62 -12.69
C ILE A 48 -8.06 6.08 -13.04
N VAL A 49 -9.03 6.98 -13.06
CA VAL A 49 -8.81 8.41 -13.31
C VAL A 49 -7.88 9.05 -12.27
N TYR A 50 -7.90 8.57 -11.03
CA TYR A 50 -7.06 9.08 -9.95
C TYR A 50 -5.59 8.65 -10.10
N THR A 51 -5.36 7.42 -10.54
CA THR A 51 -4.03 6.80 -10.55
C THR A 51 -3.39 6.77 -11.94
N GLY A 52 -4.17 6.48 -12.96
CA GLY A 52 -3.66 6.01 -14.26
C GLY A 52 -3.23 4.56 -14.16
N GLY A 53 -2.30 4.16 -15.02
CA GLY A 53 -1.80 2.79 -15.11
C GLY A 53 -2.62 1.89 -16.04
N LYS A 54 -2.06 0.74 -16.42
CA LYS A 54 -2.77 -0.28 -17.22
C LYS A 54 -3.69 -1.09 -16.29
N PRO A 55 -4.99 -1.23 -16.61
CA PRO A 55 -5.91 -1.99 -15.77
C PRO A 55 -5.77 -3.49 -16.00
N PHE A 56 -5.93 -4.27 -14.91
CA PHE A 56 -5.98 -5.73 -14.90
C PHE A 56 -7.07 -6.20 -13.93
N SER A 57 -7.67 -7.36 -14.21
CA SER A 57 -8.69 -7.94 -13.33
C SER A 57 -8.09 -8.80 -12.21
N ASN A 58 -6.85 -9.29 -12.40
CA ASN A 58 -6.18 -10.19 -11.46
C ASN A 58 -4.68 -9.87 -11.35
N PRO A 59 -4.05 -9.99 -10.17
CA PRO A 59 -2.61 -9.79 -10.01
C PRO A 59 -1.74 -10.66 -10.94
N SER A 60 -2.19 -11.88 -11.25
CA SER A 60 -1.48 -12.80 -12.15
C SER A 60 -1.46 -12.37 -13.62
N GLU A 61 -2.27 -11.38 -13.99
CA GLU A 61 -2.34 -10.86 -15.37
C GLU A 61 -1.37 -9.69 -15.62
N ILE A 62 -0.67 -9.21 -14.59
CA ILE A 62 0.24 -8.07 -14.73
C ILE A 62 1.38 -8.43 -15.68
N ASP A 63 1.40 -7.76 -16.84
CA ASP A 63 2.37 -7.94 -17.92
C ASP A 63 3.34 -6.76 -18.09
N VAL A 64 3.35 -5.83 -17.13
CA VAL A 64 4.20 -4.64 -17.11
C VAL A 64 5.23 -4.69 -16.00
N ASP A 65 6.37 -4.05 -16.21
CA ASP A 65 7.46 -4.03 -15.23
C ASP A 65 7.20 -2.98 -14.13
N ALA A 66 6.80 -3.47 -12.96
CA ALA A 66 6.71 -2.67 -11.75
C ALA A 66 7.83 -3.06 -10.77
N ALA A 67 8.42 -2.07 -10.12
CA ALA A 67 9.44 -2.31 -9.08
C ALA A 67 8.81 -2.47 -7.69
N CYS A 68 7.67 -1.83 -7.46
CA CYS A 68 6.96 -1.88 -6.19
C CYS A 68 5.48 -2.23 -6.42
N PHE A 69 4.97 -3.14 -5.61
CA PHE A 69 3.58 -3.59 -5.62
C PHE A 69 2.93 -3.23 -4.29
N ILE A 70 1.83 -2.50 -4.34
CA ILE A 70 1.08 -2.09 -3.14
C ILE A 70 -0.24 -2.82 -3.11
N ILE A 71 -0.44 -3.68 -2.11
CA ILE A 71 -1.67 -4.42 -1.89
C ILE A 71 -2.56 -3.61 -0.94
N THR A 72 -3.71 -3.17 -1.46
CA THR A 72 -4.72 -2.36 -0.77
C THR A 72 -6.11 -3.00 -0.81
N THR A 73 -6.14 -4.32 -0.96
CA THR A 73 -7.36 -5.14 -0.83
C THR A 73 -7.84 -5.20 0.62
N GLY A 74 -9.02 -5.76 0.87
CA GLY A 74 -9.44 -6.10 2.23
C GLY A 74 -8.41 -7.00 2.92
N ASP A 75 -8.32 -6.90 4.25
CA ASP A 75 -7.28 -7.60 5.04
C ASP A 75 -7.29 -9.12 4.83
N ASP A 76 -8.48 -9.70 4.65
CA ASP A 76 -8.72 -11.11 4.36
C ASP A 76 -8.28 -11.55 2.96
N GLN A 77 -8.00 -10.63 2.06
CA GLN A 77 -7.60 -10.88 0.67
C GLN A 77 -6.11 -10.61 0.41
N ILE A 78 -5.39 -9.99 1.35
CA ILE A 78 -3.97 -9.60 1.14
C ILE A 78 -3.11 -10.80 0.81
N GLN A 79 -3.21 -11.88 1.59
CA GLN A 79 -2.39 -13.07 1.37
C GLN A 79 -2.69 -13.70 0.01
N LYS A 80 -3.97 -13.84 -0.36
CA LYS A 80 -4.38 -14.38 -1.66
C LYS A 80 -3.85 -13.54 -2.81
N ALA A 81 -4.00 -12.22 -2.75
CA ALA A 81 -3.46 -11.31 -3.76
C ALA A 81 -1.93 -11.43 -3.88
N CYS A 82 -1.24 -11.60 -2.76
CA CYS A 82 0.20 -11.84 -2.74
C CYS A 82 0.58 -13.20 -3.36
N GLU A 83 -0.20 -14.26 -3.12
CA GLU A 83 0.00 -15.58 -3.73
C GLU A 83 -0.15 -15.52 -5.26
N GLU A 84 -1.20 -14.86 -5.75
CA GLU A 84 -1.45 -14.67 -7.19
C GLU A 84 -0.39 -13.83 -7.88
N LEU A 85 0.17 -12.83 -7.17
CA LEU A 85 1.23 -11.96 -7.66
C LEU A 85 2.60 -12.64 -7.70
N SER A 86 2.90 -13.51 -6.72
CA SER A 86 4.25 -14.00 -6.44
C SER A 86 4.97 -14.64 -7.62
N PRO A 87 4.31 -15.42 -8.52
CA PRO A 87 4.98 -16.01 -9.70
C PRO A 87 5.48 -14.98 -10.72
N HIS A 88 5.00 -13.75 -10.66
CA HIS A 88 5.32 -12.67 -11.58
C HIS A 88 6.36 -11.68 -11.03
N LEU A 89 6.77 -11.85 -9.77
CA LEU A 89 7.75 -11.00 -9.12
C LEU A 89 9.15 -11.23 -9.68
N LYS A 90 9.90 -10.15 -9.84
CA LYS A 90 11.33 -10.19 -10.11
C LYS A 90 12.11 -10.17 -8.80
N ALA A 91 13.32 -10.66 -8.82
CA ALA A 91 14.25 -10.50 -7.70
C ALA A 91 14.37 -9.02 -7.33
N ASP A 92 14.44 -8.72 -6.05
CA ASP A 92 14.48 -7.37 -5.48
C ASP A 92 13.21 -6.51 -5.72
N SER A 93 12.11 -7.07 -6.22
CA SER A 93 10.81 -6.39 -6.19
C SER A 93 10.44 -6.06 -4.74
N VAL A 94 9.70 -4.97 -4.55
CA VAL A 94 9.16 -4.59 -3.25
C VAL A 94 7.66 -4.88 -3.24
N VAL A 95 7.19 -5.61 -2.23
CA VAL A 95 5.75 -5.86 -2.03
C VAL A 95 5.36 -5.35 -0.65
N ILE A 96 4.42 -4.41 -0.62
CA ILE A 96 3.90 -3.87 0.64
C ILE A 96 2.38 -3.99 0.69
N HIS A 97 1.83 -4.01 1.89
CA HIS A 97 0.38 -3.86 2.11
C HIS A 97 0.07 -2.67 3.01
N MET A 98 -1.19 -2.24 3.00
CA MET A 98 -1.67 -1.07 3.76
C MET A 98 -2.51 -1.43 4.99
N SER A 99 -2.60 -2.71 5.38
CA SER A 99 -3.33 -3.15 6.58
C SER A 99 -2.64 -2.68 7.86
N GLY A 100 -3.42 -2.23 8.83
CA GLY A 100 -2.93 -1.89 10.17
C GLY A 100 -2.72 -3.12 11.05
N ALA A 101 -3.61 -4.11 10.94
CA ALA A 101 -3.58 -5.34 11.74
C ALA A 101 -2.64 -6.41 11.15
N GLY A 102 -2.58 -6.50 9.82
CA GLY A 102 -1.79 -7.53 9.12
C GLY A 102 -0.30 -7.40 9.37
N GLY A 103 0.37 -8.51 9.65
CA GLY A 103 1.82 -8.61 9.77
C GLY A 103 2.50 -8.93 8.43
N LEU A 104 3.84 -9.02 8.47
CA LEU A 104 4.63 -9.39 7.29
C LEU A 104 4.46 -10.86 6.85
N ASP A 105 3.85 -11.68 7.70
CA ASP A 105 3.48 -13.07 7.42
C ASP A 105 2.51 -13.19 6.24
N LEU A 106 1.63 -12.21 6.04
CA LEU A 106 0.73 -12.15 4.88
C LEU A 106 1.47 -12.05 3.54
N LEU A 107 2.73 -11.59 3.56
CA LEU A 107 3.57 -11.43 2.37
C LEU A 107 4.62 -12.56 2.22
N GLN A 108 4.49 -13.66 2.95
CA GLN A 108 5.39 -14.81 2.83
C GLN A 108 5.53 -15.36 1.39
N PRO A 109 4.47 -15.42 0.56
CA PRO A 109 4.61 -15.82 -0.84
C PRO A 109 5.60 -14.93 -1.61
N ALA A 110 5.50 -13.62 -1.48
CA ALA A 110 6.41 -12.67 -2.13
C ALA A 110 7.85 -12.80 -1.61
N ARG A 111 8.02 -12.98 -0.29
CA ARG A 111 9.34 -13.20 0.32
C ARG A 111 10.02 -14.47 -0.21
N ARG A 112 9.25 -15.56 -0.38
CA ARG A 112 9.78 -16.81 -0.99
C ARG A 112 10.18 -16.64 -2.45
N ALA A 113 9.56 -15.71 -3.16
CA ALA A 113 9.92 -15.33 -4.53
C ALA A 113 11.14 -14.37 -4.60
N GLY A 114 11.74 -14.00 -3.45
CA GLY A 114 12.91 -13.12 -3.38
C GLY A 114 12.59 -11.64 -3.34
N ALA A 115 11.31 -11.27 -3.12
CA ALA A 115 10.91 -9.88 -2.94
C ALA A 115 11.17 -9.41 -1.50
N LYS A 116 11.43 -8.11 -1.35
CA LYS A 116 11.46 -7.40 -0.08
C LYS A 116 10.03 -7.03 0.32
N THR A 117 9.74 -7.09 1.61
CA THR A 117 8.36 -6.97 2.09
C THR A 117 8.18 -5.89 3.13
N GLY A 118 6.95 -5.36 3.20
CA GLY A 118 6.62 -4.35 4.18
C GLY A 118 5.13 -4.11 4.36
N SER A 119 4.83 -3.38 5.43
CA SER A 119 3.52 -2.78 5.67
C SER A 119 3.69 -1.29 5.93
N ILE A 120 2.88 -0.47 5.26
CA ILE A 120 2.83 0.98 5.44
C ILE A 120 1.37 1.38 5.64
N HIS A 121 0.93 1.49 6.89
CA HIS A 121 -0.46 1.71 7.26
C HIS A 121 -0.75 3.18 7.55
N PRO A 122 -1.59 3.87 6.76
CA PRO A 122 -2.04 5.22 7.07
C PRO A 122 -3.01 5.22 8.26
N LEU A 123 -2.70 5.99 9.32
CA LEU A 123 -3.62 6.20 10.44
C LEU A 123 -4.71 7.20 10.05
N GLN A 124 -5.62 6.77 9.19
CA GLN A 124 -6.67 7.63 8.66
C GLN A 124 -7.93 6.81 8.30
N THR A 125 -9.08 7.45 8.40
CA THR A 125 -10.35 6.90 7.92
C THR A 125 -10.57 7.30 6.45
N PHE A 126 -10.93 6.33 5.62
CA PHE A 126 -11.21 6.53 4.19
C PHE A 126 -12.72 6.51 3.93
N SER A 127 -13.39 7.64 4.11
CA SER A 127 -14.84 7.79 3.81
C SER A 127 -15.11 7.72 2.31
N ASP A 128 -14.36 8.50 1.54
CA ASP A 128 -14.35 8.56 0.08
C ASP A 128 -12.95 8.97 -0.42
N ILE A 129 -12.73 8.89 -1.73
CA ILE A 129 -11.40 9.10 -2.34
C ILE A 129 -10.97 10.57 -2.26
N GLU A 130 -11.84 11.50 -2.61
CA GLU A 130 -11.50 12.94 -2.67
C GLU A 130 -11.21 13.49 -1.27
N THR A 131 -12.06 13.19 -0.31
CA THR A 131 -11.85 13.57 1.10
C THR A 131 -10.54 12.97 1.64
N ALA A 132 -10.26 11.70 1.31
CA ALA A 132 -9.04 11.04 1.75
C ALA A 132 -7.79 11.71 1.15
N ILE A 133 -7.76 12.00 -0.15
CA ILE A 133 -6.65 12.70 -0.81
C ILE A 133 -6.38 14.03 -0.10
N GLY A 134 -7.43 14.80 0.23
CA GLY A 134 -7.30 16.09 0.90
C GLY A 134 -6.82 16.02 2.36
N SER A 135 -7.09 14.90 3.06
CA SER A 135 -6.81 14.72 4.49
C SER A 135 -5.57 13.89 4.81
N LEU A 136 -4.93 13.26 3.81
CA LEU A 136 -3.75 12.42 4.03
C LEU A 136 -2.46 13.22 4.29
N ALA A 137 -2.42 14.51 3.97
CA ALA A 137 -1.30 15.38 4.32
C ALA A 137 -1.16 15.49 5.85
N GLY A 138 0.04 15.21 6.37
CA GLY A 138 0.32 15.17 7.80
C GLY A 138 -0.14 13.90 8.52
N THR A 139 -0.81 12.96 7.83
CA THR A 139 -1.20 11.67 8.42
C THR A 139 0.04 10.88 8.83
N VAL A 140 -0.03 10.25 10.01
CA VAL A 140 0.99 9.32 10.49
C VAL A 140 0.82 7.98 9.77
N TYR A 141 1.94 7.43 9.28
CA TYR A 141 1.99 6.10 8.68
C TYR A 141 2.79 5.14 9.56
N GLY A 142 2.14 4.10 10.06
CA GLY A 142 2.81 3.00 10.77
C GLY A 142 3.56 2.11 9.79
N ILE A 143 4.88 2.03 9.94
CA ILE A 143 5.79 1.36 9.01
C ILE A 143 6.41 0.14 9.68
N THR A 144 6.26 -1.01 9.05
CA THR A 144 6.97 -2.24 9.38
C THR A 144 7.52 -2.81 8.07
N VAL A 145 8.81 -2.80 7.87
CA VAL A 145 9.46 -3.22 6.61
C VAL A 145 10.70 -4.04 6.88
N ASP A 146 11.19 -4.77 5.89
CA ASP A 146 12.51 -5.37 5.95
C ASP A 146 13.58 -4.27 6.18
N PRO A 147 14.64 -4.51 6.98
CA PRO A 147 15.55 -3.47 7.44
C PRO A 147 16.20 -2.63 6.34
N ASP A 148 16.48 -3.22 5.20
CA ASP A 148 17.08 -2.54 4.04
C ASP A 148 16.07 -1.63 3.28
N LEU A 149 14.78 -1.72 3.60
CA LEU A 149 13.72 -0.84 3.07
C LEU A 149 13.41 0.37 3.96
N GLU A 150 13.94 0.48 5.17
CA GLU A 150 13.57 1.57 6.11
C GLU A 150 13.77 2.96 5.52
N ASN A 151 14.94 3.20 4.92
CA ASN A 151 15.23 4.50 4.29
C ASN A 151 14.32 4.78 3.09
N TRP A 152 13.98 3.75 2.31
CA TRP A 152 13.06 3.87 1.18
C TRP A 152 11.64 4.18 1.67
N ALA A 153 11.12 3.45 2.65
CA ALA A 153 9.79 3.65 3.21
C ALA A 153 9.63 5.05 3.84
N ASN A 154 10.68 5.52 4.55
CA ASN A 154 10.71 6.87 5.10
C ASN A 154 10.58 7.93 3.99
N ARG A 155 11.35 7.81 2.91
CA ARG A 155 11.28 8.75 1.77
C ARG A 155 9.91 8.68 1.07
N LEU A 156 9.38 7.47 0.84
CA LEU A 156 8.08 7.27 0.20
C LEU A 156 6.96 7.97 0.98
N VAL A 157 6.89 7.73 2.29
CA VAL A 157 5.86 8.32 3.15
C VAL A 157 5.98 9.85 3.17
N ARG A 158 7.18 10.38 3.28
CA ARG A 158 7.38 11.85 3.23
C ARG A 158 7.05 12.46 1.88
N ALA A 159 7.33 11.75 0.78
CA ALA A 159 7.03 12.22 -0.57
C ALA A 159 5.52 12.35 -0.82
N ILE A 160 4.70 11.49 -0.21
CA ILE A 160 3.23 11.59 -0.25
C ILE A 160 2.64 12.48 0.85
N GLY A 161 3.47 13.28 1.53
CA GLY A 161 3.04 14.25 2.55
C GLY A 161 2.77 13.64 3.93
N GLY A 162 3.11 12.38 4.18
CA GLY A 162 2.88 11.70 5.45
C GLY A 162 4.01 11.85 6.47
N VAL A 163 3.75 11.42 7.69
CA VAL A 163 4.69 11.36 8.80
C VAL A 163 5.03 9.88 9.09
N PRO A 164 6.28 9.44 8.84
CA PRO A 164 6.67 8.06 9.08
C PRO A 164 6.80 7.75 10.58
N PHE A 165 6.27 6.60 11.01
CA PHE A 165 6.37 6.06 12.35
C PHE A 165 6.68 4.56 12.27
N PHE A 166 7.89 4.16 12.69
CA PHE A 166 8.30 2.76 12.61
C PHE A 166 7.73 1.94 13.77
N VAL A 167 7.17 0.78 13.44
CA VAL A 167 6.54 -0.16 14.37
C VAL A 167 7.22 -1.52 14.20
N ASP A 168 7.66 -2.12 15.30
CA ASP A 168 8.17 -3.50 15.27
C ASP A 168 7.04 -4.48 14.88
N ASN A 169 7.35 -5.50 14.08
CA ASN A 169 6.35 -6.47 13.62
C ASN A 169 5.62 -7.18 14.77
N ARG A 170 6.29 -7.40 15.92
CA ARG A 170 5.69 -7.99 17.13
C ARG A 170 4.68 -7.07 17.83
N ASP A 171 4.81 -5.75 17.64
CA ASP A 171 3.98 -4.75 18.31
C ASP A 171 2.80 -4.27 17.45
N ARG A 172 2.65 -4.78 16.21
CA ARG A 172 1.61 -4.34 15.27
C ARG A 172 0.19 -4.51 15.80
N ALA A 173 -0.10 -5.62 16.49
CA ALA A 173 -1.43 -5.84 17.05
C ALA A 173 -1.77 -4.78 18.11
N LEU A 174 -0.82 -4.44 18.99
CA LEU A 174 -0.97 -3.39 19.99
C LEU A 174 -1.09 -2.01 19.35
N TYR A 175 -0.25 -1.72 18.35
CA TYR A 175 -0.32 -0.49 17.58
C TYR A 175 -1.69 -0.31 16.91
N HIS A 176 -2.21 -1.36 16.25
CA HIS A 176 -3.51 -1.29 15.58
C HIS A 176 -4.65 -1.14 16.57
N ALA A 177 -4.63 -1.87 17.70
CA ALA A 177 -5.61 -1.72 18.77
C ALA A 177 -5.63 -0.28 19.33
N ALA A 178 -4.46 0.32 19.58
CA ALA A 178 -4.36 1.70 19.99
C ALA A 178 -4.93 2.67 18.93
N ALA A 179 -4.61 2.46 17.66
CA ALA A 179 -5.14 3.26 16.55
C ALA A 179 -6.68 3.19 16.46
N CYS A 180 -7.26 1.99 16.59
CA CYS A 180 -8.71 1.79 16.61
C CYS A 180 -9.38 2.45 17.82
N ILE A 181 -8.76 2.38 18.99
CA ILE A 181 -9.29 3.05 20.21
C ILE A 181 -9.34 4.56 19.98
N VAL A 182 -8.26 5.15 19.50
CA VAL A 182 -8.21 6.60 19.30
C VAL A 182 -9.19 7.05 18.22
N SER A 183 -9.31 6.34 17.09
CA SER A 183 -10.16 6.73 15.96
C SER A 183 -11.66 6.47 16.20
N ASN A 184 -12.01 5.38 16.88
CA ASN A 184 -13.40 4.95 17.01
C ASN A 184 -14.01 5.26 18.39
N TYR A 185 -13.28 5.01 19.48
CA TYR A 185 -13.80 5.25 20.85
C TYR A 185 -13.86 6.72 21.20
N PHE A 186 -12.91 7.53 20.73
CA PHE A 186 -12.94 8.97 20.98
C PHE A 186 -14.19 9.60 20.34
N VAL A 187 -14.57 9.18 19.16
CA VAL A 187 -15.81 9.62 18.50
C VAL A 187 -17.03 9.16 19.31
N SER A 188 -17.07 7.91 19.79
CA SER A 188 -18.19 7.38 20.59
C SER A 188 -18.32 8.01 21.98
N LEU A 189 -17.26 8.59 22.52
CA LEU A 189 -17.28 9.30 23.82
C LEU A 189 -17.72 10.76 23.70
N MET A 190 -17.69 11.32 22.48
CA MET A 190 -18.10 12.71 22.19
C MET A 190 -19.58 12.85 21.80
N TYR A 191 -20.30 11.73 21.62
CA TYR A 191 -21.74 11.66 21.33
C TYR A 191 -22.50 10.88 22.41
#